data_c0ac5b03b04fc15535ca3e497cc6481d
#
_entry.id   c0ac5b03b04fc15535ca3e497cc6481d
#
_cell.length_a   1.000
_cell.length_b   1.000
_cell.length_c   1.000
_cell.angle_alpha   90.00
_cell.angle_beta   90.00
_cell.angle_gamma   90.00
#
_symmetry.space_group_name_H-M   'P 1'
#
loop_
_entity.id
_entity.type
_entity.pdbx_description
1 polymer ?
#
loop_
_entity_poly.entity_id
_entity_poly.type
_entity_poly.pdbx_seq_one_letter_code
_entity_poly.pdbx_strand_id
1 'polypeptide(L)'
;MKKFLKISLIVFSCFFLMSCNQVFQNRFNLNRAYNLYEKGKNEDDDKALLDVTDTYNDIINQKIYAQDRLGAVYRVLAERSLAKKQYAYSAKYFTEALKILPNSPYLRYGLGLSYANLAESADTETQKTNFLARAESNIQFAINKDPNNPNYYAALSSLRGIQQNYYEEALGLINKSLETDPNNIDYLFILARIQYSLGNGKESIEAYRKIVSLAKENNIKQTALNNINQIINQMN
;
A
#
# COMPACT_ATOMS: atom_id res chain seq x y z
N MET A 1 28.05 16.16 -34.54
CA MET A 1 26.61 15.93 -34.47
C MET A 1 26.11 14.77 -35.33
N LYS A 2 26.45 14.63 -36.61
CA LYS A 2 25.95 13.53 -37.49
C LYS A 2 26.35 12.09 -37.09
N LYS A 3 27.48 11.86 -36.36
CA LYS A 3 27.89 10.52 -35.89
C LYS A 3 27.09 10.03 -34.67
N PHE A 4 26.69 10.92 -33.74
CA PHE A 4 25.89 10.58 -32.59
C PHE A 4 24.46 10.21 -32.97
N LEU A 5 23.89 10.86 -34.00
CA LEU A 5 22.55 10.58 -34.47
C LEU A 5 22.42 9.15 -35.10
N LYS A 6 23.48 8.72 -35.81
CA LYS A 6 23.51 7.37 -36.42
C LYS A 6 23.64 6.26 -35.39
N ILE A 7 24.39 6.45 -34.30
CA ILE A 7 24.54 5.47 -33.22
C ILE A 7 23.24 5.33 -32.45
N SER A 8 22.55 6.47 -32.18
CA SER A 8 21.21 6.43 -31.52
C SER A 8 20.14 5.69 -32.35
N LEU A 9 20.14 5.87 -33.69
CA LEU A 9 19.19 5.17 -34.56
C LEU A 9 19.48 3.65 -34.63
N ILE A 10 20.74 3.23 -34.62
CA ILE A 10 21.11 1.82 -34.66
C ILE A 10 20.74 1.13 -33.33
N VAL A 11 21.00 1.77 -32.19
CA VAL A 11 20.63 1.24 -30.87
C VAL A 11 19.11 1.15 -30.75
N PHE A 12 18.35 2.15 -31.22
CA PHE A 12 16.88 2.13 -31.20
C PHE A 12 16.29 1.05 -32.13
N SER A 13 16.90 0.82 -33.32
CA SER A 13 16.47 -0.25 -34.24
C SER A 13 16.79 -1.64 -33.68
N CYS A 14 17.91 -1.83 -32.99
CA CYS A 14 18.26 -3.09 -32.33
C CYS A 14 17.31 -3.41 -31.18
N PHE A 15 16.91 -2.42 -30.37
CA PHE A 15 15.90 -2.60 -29.31
C PHE A 15 14.51 -2.94 -29.88
N PHE A 16 14.12 -2.31 -30.98
CA PHE A 16 12.83 -2.60 -31.65
C PHE A 16 12.82 -4.01 -32.26
N LEU A 17 13.93 -4.43 -32.87
CA LEU A 17 14.09 -5.77 -33.42
C LEU A 17 14.13 -6.85 -32.32
N MET A 18 14.72 -6.57 -31.15
CA MET A 18 14.72 -7.50 -30.02
C MET A 18 13.32 -7.67 -29.40
N SER A 19 12.55 -6.60 -29.24
CA SER A 19 11.20 -6.71 -28.71
C SER A 19 10.23 -7.40 -29.66
N CYS A 20 10.32 -7.13 -30.96
CA CYS A 20 9.57 -7.88 -31.98
C CYS A 20 9.97 -9.35 -32.02
N ASN A 21 11.25 -9.67 -31.80
CA ASN A 21 11.74 -11.03 -31.79
C ASN A 21 11.15 -11.84 -30.60
N GLN A 22 11.01 -11.21 -29.42
CA GLN A 22 10.48 -11.90 -28.23
C GLN A 22 8.97 -12.19 -28.35
N VAL A 23 8.17 -11.27 -28.85
CA VAL A 23 6.75 -11.50 -29.14
C VAL A 23 6.58 -12.56 -30.24
N PHE A 24 7.43 -12.54 -31.26
CA PHE A 24 7.43 -13.55 -32.33
C PHE A 24 7.84 -14.93 -31.78
N GLN A 25 8.90 -14.99 -30.98
CA GLN A 25 9.35 -16.23 -30.32
C GLN A 25 8.26 -16.82 -29.40
N ASN A 26 7.59 -16.00 -28.60
CA ASN A 26 6.50 -16.48 -27.75
C ASN A 26 5.31 -17.03 -28.56
N ARG A 27 4.93 -16.37 -29.66
CA ARG A 27 3.90 -16.90 -30.58
C ARG A 27 4.35 -18.18 -31.26
N PHE A 28 5.60 -18.22 -31.69
CA PHE A 28 6.16 -19.40 -32.34
C PHE A 28 6.18 -20.61 -31.37
N ASN A 29 6.62 -20.38 -30.11
CA ASN A 29 6.65 -21.41 -29.09
C ASN A 29 5.25 -21.91 -28.74
N LEU A 30 4.25 -21.00 -28.61
CA LEU A 30 2.86 -21.39 -28.39
C LEU A 30 2.30 -22.23 -29.54
N ASN A 31 2.53 -21.84 -30.80
CA ASN A 31 2.05 -22.61 -31.95
C ASN A 31 2.74 -23.98 -32.05
N ARG A 32 4.05 -24.04 -31.74
CA ARG A 32 4.80 -25.28 -31.68
C ARG A 32 4.27 -26.20 -30.57
N ALA A 33 4.05 -25.66 -29.39
CA ALA A 33 3.48 -26.39 -28.26
C ALA A 33 2.08 -26.92 -28.59
N TYR A 34 1.23 -26.14 -29.24
CA TYR A 34 -0.09 -26.55 -29.68
C TYR A 34 -0.01 -27.70 -30.70
N ASN A 35 0.86 -27.60 -31.68
CA ASN A 35 1.04 -28.68 -32.70
C ASN A 35 1.59 -29.98 -32.09
N LEU A 36 2.51 -29.88 -31.11
CA LEU A 36 3.02 -31.03 -30.37
C LEU A 36 1.93 -31.67 -29.50
N TYR A 37 1.09 -30.84 -28.85
CA TYR A 37 -0.07 -31.33 -28.10
C TYR A 37 -1.04 -32.11 -28.99
N GLU A 38 -1.43 -31.55 -30.14
CA GLU A 38 -2.33 -32.24 -31.08
C GLU A 38 -1.71 -33.52 -31.61
N LYS A 39 -0.40 -33.53 -31.89
CA LYS A 39 0.32 -34.74 -32.31
C LYS A 39 0.31 -35.79 -31.20
N GLY A 40 0.75 -35.44 -30.00
CA GLY A 40 0.80 -36.35 -28.86
C GLY A 40 -0.55 -36.99 -28.56
N LYS A 41 -1.61 -36.14 -28.60
CA LYS A 41 -2.99 -36.59 -28.40
C LYS A 41 -3.48 -37.57 -29.48
N ASN A 42 -3.13 -37.33 -30.73
CA ASN A 42 -3.65 -38.15 -31.86
C ASN A 42 -2.82 -39.41 -32.10
N GLU A 43 -1.53 -39.39 -31.75
CA GLU A 43 -0.59 -40.50 -31.98
C GLU A 43 -0.28 -41.31 -30.71
N ASP A 44 -0.94 -40.98 -29.58
CA ASP A 44 -0.71 -41.60 -28.26
C ASP A 44 0.76 -41.49 -27.81
N ASP A 45 1.40 -40.34 -28.12
CA ASP A 45 2.81 -40.06 -27.85
C ASP A 45 2.96 -39.27 -26.53
N ASP A 46 3.08 -39.99 -25.41
CA ASP A 46 3.27 -39.42 -24.08
C ASP A 46 4.52 -38.54 -23.99
N LYS A 47 5.58 -38.85 -24.76
CA LYS A 47 6.79 -38.04 -24.76
C LYS A 47 6.53 -36.64 -25.35
N ALA A 48 5.81 -36.57 -26.46
CA ALA A 48 5.41 -35.28 -27.05
C ALA A 48 4.54 -34.49 -26.09
N LEU A 49 3.65 -35.15 -25.36
CA LEU A 49 2.83 -34.46 -24.31
C LEU A 49 3.66 -33.95 -23.16
N LEU A 50 4.68 -34.67 -22.69
CA LEU A 50 5.61 -34.22 -21.66
C LEU A 50 6.45 -33.00 -22.11
N ASP A 51 7.01 -33.05 -23.33
CA ASP A 51 7.78 -31.93 -23.90
C ASP A 51 6.95 -30.63 -24.00
N VAL A 52 5.64 -30.78 -24.22
CA VAL A 52 4.69 -29.64 -24.24
C VAL A 52 4.51 -29.02 -22.85
N THR A 53 4.49 -29.84 -21.78
CA THR A 53 4.31 -29.31 -20.42
C THR A 53 5.43 -28.34 -20.02
N ASP A 54 6.68 -28.64 -20.36
CA ASP A 54 7.83 -27.80 -20.10
C ASP A 54 7.70 -26.46 -20.82
N THR A 55 7.32 -26.48 -22.10
CA THR A 55 7.12 -25.26 -22.88
C THR A 55 6.02 -24.37 -22.30
N TYR A 56 4.88 -24.95 -21.89
CA TYR A 56 3.80 -24.18 -21.29
C TYR A 56 4.19 -23.64 -19.89
N ASN A 57 4.91 -24.42 -19.08
CA ASN A 57 5.41 -23.98 -17.77
C ASN A 57 6.35 -22.78 -17.90
N ASP A 58 7.27 -22.78 -18.86
CA ASP A 58 8.17 -21.66 -19.11
C ASP A 58 7.41 -20.36 -19.46
N ILE A 59 6.40 -20.46 -20.31
CA ILE A 59 5.56 -19.31 -20.69
C ILE A 59 4.75 -18.80 -19.49
N ILE A 60 4.20 -19.70 -18.67
CA ILE A 60 3.46 -19.37 -17.45
C ILE A 60 4.38 -18.65 -16.45
N ASN A 61 5.59 -19.20 -16.23
CA ASN A 61 6.57 -18.61 -15.31
C ASN A 61 6.99 -17.20 -15.74
N GLN A 62 7.23 -16.97 -17.04
CA GLN A 62 7.53 -15.63 -17.57
C GLN A 62 6.35 -14.66 -17.36
N LYS A 63 5.11 -15.10 -17.56
CA LYS A 63 3.91 -14.30 -17.32
C LYS A 63 3.74 -13.95 -15.84
N ILE A 64 3.91 -14.92 -14.94
CA ILE A 64 3.84 -14.72 -13.48
C ILE A 64 4.89 -13.69 -13.06
N TYR A 65 6.14 -13.85 -13.49
CA TYR A 65 7.22 -12.91 -13.19
C TYR A 65 6.91 -11.49 -13.64
N ALA A 66 6.36 -11.32 -14.86
CA ALA A 66 5.97 -10.00 -15.36
C ALA A 66 4.82 -9.38 -14.54
N GLN A 67 3.84 -10.18 -14.12
CA GLN A 67 2.76 -9.74 -13.25
C GLN A 67 3.26 -9.28 -11.89
N ASP A 68 4.16 -10.03 -11.26
CA ASP A 68 4.74 -9.67 -9.96
C ASP A 68 5.52 -8.35 -10.05
N ARG A 69 6.30 -8.16 -11.13
CA ARG A 69 7.01 -6.89 -11.37
C ARG A 69 6.07 -5.73 -11.57
N LEU A 70 4.97 -5.93 -12.32
CA LEU A 70 3.94 -4.91 -12.50
C LEU A 70 3.27 -4.55 -11.18
N GLY A 71 2.96 -5.54 -10.34
CA GLY A 71 2.43 -5.33 -8.99
C GLY A 71 3.36 -4.48 -8.13
N ALA A 72 4.67 -4.74 -8.17
CA ALA A 72 5.68 -3.96 -7.48
C ALA A 72 5.76 -2.51 -8.00
N VAL A 73 5.65 -2.30 -9.32
CA VAL A 73 5.60 -0.95 -9.90
C VAL A 73 4.39 -0.17 -9.42
N TYR A 74 3.19 -0.77 -9.45
CA TYR A 74 1.98 -0.11 -8.95
C TYR A 74 2.08 0.21 -7.46
N ARG A 75 2.66 -0.67 -6.63
CA ARG A 75 2.92 -0.41 -5.22
C ARG A 75 3.80 0.84 -5.04
N VAL A 76 4.94 0.92 -5.72
CA VAL A 76 5.85 2.08 -5.62
C VAL A 76 5.16 3.37 -6.08
N LEU A 77 4.36 3.33 -7.16
CA LEU A 77 3.60 4.48 -7.62
C LEU A 77 2.56 4.92 -6.59
N ALA A 78 1.88 3.97 -5.94
CA ALA A 78 0.90 4.23 -4.89
C ALA A 78 1.55 4.91 -3.67
N GLU A 79 2.65 4.36 -3.17
CA GLU A 79 3.41 4.88 -2.04
C GLU A 79 3.93 6.31 -2.32
N ARG A 80 4.52 6.53 -3.50
CA ARG A 80 4.98 7.85 -3.92
C ARG A 80 3.84 8.87 -4.05
N SER A 81 2.69 8.43 -4.55
CA SER A 81 1.50 9.29 -4.65
C SER A 81 0.95 9.63 -3.27
N LEU A 82 0.95 8.66 -2.32
CA LEU A 82 0.56 8.89 -0.93
C LEU A 82 1.47 9.92 -0.26
N ALA A 83 2.78 9.76 -0.38
CA ALA A 83 3.77 10.69 0.16
C ALA A 83 3.65 12.11 -0.42
N LYS A 84 3.24 12.24 -1.68
CA LYS A 84 2.96 13.52 -2.35
C LYS A 84 1.55 14.06 -2.07
N LYS A 85 0.78 13.43 -1.17
CA LYS A 85 -0.63 13.77 -0.88
C LYS A 85 -1.56 13.72 -2.09
N GLN A 86 -1.20 12.94 -3.11
CA GLN A 86 -2.01 12.69 -4.31
C GLN A 86 -2.91 11.47 -4.08
N TYR A 87 -3.84 11.59 -3.14
CA TYR A 87 -4.57 10.46 -2.57
C TYR A 87 -5.44 9.69 -3.57
N ALA A 88 -6.03 10.38 -4.55
CA ALA A 88 -6.80 9.73 -5.61
C ALA A 88 -5.92 8.83 -6.50
N TYR A 89 -4.73 9.30 -6.87
CA TYR A 89 -3.75 8.49 -7.61
C TYR A 89 -3.22 7.34 -6.77
N SER A 90 -2.95 7.59 -5.47
CA SER A 90 -2.54 6.54 -4.53
C SER A 90 -3.59 5.42 -4.46
N ALA A 91 -4.86 5.77 -4.24
CA ALA A 91 -5.96 4.81 -4.21
C ALA A 91 -6.08 4.02 -5.54
N LYS A 92 -5.93 4.71 -6.67
CA LYS A 92 -5.93 4.07 -8.00
C LYS A 92 -4.82 3.03 -8.11
N TYR A 93 -3.57 3.39 -7.78
CA TYR A 93 -2.43 2.50 -7.95
C TYR A 93 -2.43 1.34 -6.95
N PHE A 94 -2.86 1.55 -5.68
CA PHE A 94 -3.07 0.43 -4.77
C PHE A 94 -4.15 -0.52 -5.28
N THR A 95 -5.22 0.00 -5.88
CA THR A 95 -6.26 -0.83 -6.50
C THR A 95 -5.72 -1.66 -7.66
N GLU A 96 -4.87 -1.09 -8.53
CA GLU A 96 -4.23 -1.85 -9.62
C GLU A 96 -3.28 -2.93 -9.08
N ALA A 97 -2.50 -2.61 -8.04
CA ALA A 97 -1.64 -3.60 -7.38
C ALA A 97 -2.45 -4.75 -6.76
N LEU A 98 -3.62 -4.45 -6.17
CA LEU A 98 -4.51 -5.46 -5.58
C LEU A 98 -5.20 -6.37 -6.60
N LYS A 99 -5.30 -6.00 -7.88
CA LYS A 99 -5.74 -6.91 -8.95
C LYS A 99 -4.74 -8.05 -9.15
N ILE A 100 -3.46 -7.80 -8.85
CA ILE A 100 -2.37 -8.78 -8.98
C ILE A 100 -2.18 -9.55 -7.67
N LEU A 101 -2.19 -8.84 -6.54
CA LEU A 101 -1.96 -9.38 -5.19
C LEU A 101 -3.19 -9.11 -4.28
N PRO A 102 -4.34 -9.77 -4.52
CA PRO A 102 -5.63 -9.42 -3.90
C PRO A 102 -5.65 -9.60 -2.38
N ASN A 103 -4.83 -10.49 -1.86
CA ASN A 103 -4.77 -10.84 -0.45
C ASN A 103 -3.64 -10.14 0.33
N SER A 104 -2.96 -9.16 -0.26
CA SER A 104 -1.89 -8.43 0.42
C SER A 104 -2.43 -7.48 1.50
N PRO A 105 -2.15 -7.72 2.80
CA PRO A 105 -2.57 -6.84 3.87
C PRO A 105 -1.95 -5.45 3.75
N TYR A 106 -0.69 -5.40 3.32
CA TYR A 106 0.03 -4.14 3.10
C TYR A 106 -0.63 -3.23 2.05
N LEU A 107 -1.02 -3.79 0.90
CA LEU A 107 -1.68 -3.02 -0.15
C LEU A 107 -3.08 -2.58 0.28
N ARG A 108 -3.81 -3.41 1.02
CA ARG A 108 -5.09 -3.05 1.62
C ARG A 108 -4.94 -1.92 2.63
N TYR A 109 -3.96 -1.99 3.50
CA TYR A 109 -3.64 -0.92 4.43
C TYR A 109 -3.35 0.41 3.70
N GLY A 110 -2.47 0.41 2.69
CA GLY A 110 -2.17 1.60 1.90
C GLY A 110 -3.39 2.19 1.18
N LEU A 111 -4.27 1.32 0.65
CA LEU A 111 -5.56 1.74 0.06
C LEU A 111 -6.47 2.36 1.11
N GLY A 112 -6.53 1.78 2.31
CA GLY A 112 -7.27 2.32 3.45
C GLY A 112 -6.79 3.71 3.85
N LEU A 113 -5.48 3.92 3.97
CA LEU A 113 -4.91 5.25 4.23
C LEU A 113 -5.24 6.25 3.13
N SER A 114 -5.22 5.82 1.87
CA SER A 114 -5.57 6.69 0.75
C SER A 114 -7.03 7.18 0.85
N TYR A 115 -7.97 6.28 1.19
CA TYR A 115 -9.37 6.64 1.38
C TYR A 115 -9.61 7.48 2.63
N ALA A 116 -8.91 7.22 3.75
CA ALA A 116 -8.99 8.04 4.95
C ALA A 116 -8.63 9.51 4.65
N ASN A 117 -7.55 9.72 3.91
CA ASN A 117 -7.14 11.07 3.50
C ASN A 117 -8.09 11.70 2.44
N LEU A 118 -8.70 10.90 1.55
CA LEU A 118 -9.73 11.40 0.63
C LEU A 118 -10.99 11.86 1.37
N ALA A 119 -11.33 11.24 2.49
CA ALA A 119 -12.45 11.63 3.32
C ALA A 119 -12.28 13.04 3.91
N GLU A 120 -11.04 13.45 4.22
CA GLU A 120 -10.75 14.79 4.75
C GLU A 120 -10.96 15.90 3.70
N SER A 121 -10.82 15.57 2.42
CA SER A 121 -10.99 16.50 1.29
C SER A 121 -12.28 16.28 0.50
N ALA A 122 -13.24 15.55 1.06
CA ALA A 122 -14.50 15.26 0.39
C ALA A 122 -15.42 16.49 0.33
N ASP A 123 -15.99 16.75 -0.84
CA ASP A 123 -16.87 17.91 -1.07
C ASP A 123 -18.27 17.75 -0.43
N THR A 124 -18.69 16.51 -0.17
CA THR A 124 -20.00 16.20 0.39
C THR A 124 -19.90 15.18 1.53
N GLU A 125 -20.84 15.24 2.48
CA GLU A 125 -20.90 14.29 3.59
C GLU A 125 -21.11 12.84 3.10
N THR A 126 -21.86 12.67 2.00
CA THR A 126 -22.05 11.35 1.36
C THR A 126 -20.73 10.79 0.84
N GLN A 127 -19.91 11.60 0.17
CA GLN A 127 -18.58 11.17 -0.29
C GLN A 127 -17.66 10.85 0.88
N LYS A 128 -17.66 11.70 1.90
CA LYS A 128 -16.88 11.50 3.13
C LYS A 128 -17.21 10.17 3.77
N THR A 129 -18.50 9.91 4.04
CA THR A 129 -18.96 8.65 4.63
C THR A 129 -18.57 7.43 3.78
N ASN A 130 -18.69 7.53 2.46
CA ASN A 130 -18.26 6.45 1.56
C ASN A 130 -16.75 6.18 1.65
N PHE A 131 -15.94 7.24 1.66
CA PHE A 131 -14.49 7.08 1.79
C PHE A 131 -14.09 6.52 3.16
N LEU A 132 -14.73 6.96 4.26
CA LEU A 132 -14.49 6.42 5.60
C LEU A 132 -14.82 4.92 5.67
N ALA A 133 -15.96 4.50 5.15
CA ALA A 133 -16.35 3.09 5.11
C ALA A 133 -15.36 2.22 4.30
N ARG A 134 -14.87 2.74 3.17
CA ARG A 134 -13.86 2.07 2.35
C ARG A 134 -12.51 2.01 3.06
N ALA A 135 -12.10 3.08 3.75
CA ALA A 135 -10.89 3.12 4.55
C ALA A 135 -10.94 2.05 5.64
N GLU A 136 -12.01 2.03 6.41
CA GLU A 136 -12.22 1.08 7.50
C GLU A 136 -12.19 -0.37 7.01
N SER A 137 -12.96 -0.71 5.97
CA SER A 137 -13.00 -2.06 5.41
C SER A 137 -11.62 -2.56 4.97
N ASN A 138 -10.80 -1.69 4.35
CA ASN A 138 -9.48 -2.06 3.89
C ASN A 138 -8.47 -2.22 5.04
N ILE A 139 -8.51 -1.34 6.06
CA ILE A 139 -7.66 -1.45 7.25
C ILE A 139 -8.05 -2.70 8.07
N GLN A 140 -9.35 -2.95 8.26
CA GLN A 140 -9.82 -4.13 8.96
C GLN A 140 -9.43 -5.43 8.24
N PHE A 141 -9.46 -5.46 6.90
CA PHE A 141 -8.92 -6.58 6.14
C PHE A 141 -7.44 -6.82 6.44
N ALA A 142 -6.65 -5.74 6.50
CA ALA A 142 -5.22 -5.85 6.82
C ALA A 142 -4.99 -6.43 8.22
N ILE A 143 -5.73 -5.96 9.23
CA ILE A 143 -5.68 -6.50 10.60
C ILE A 143 -6.04 -7.98 10.61
N ASN A 144 -7.11 -8.39 9.92
CA ASN A 144 -7.55 -9.79 9.91
C ASN A 144 -6.53 -10.73 9.25
N LYS A 145 -5.73 -10.23 8.31
CA LYS A 145 -4.70 -11.01 7.60
C LYS A 145 -3.36 -11.03 8.33
N ASP A 146 -3.02 -9.95 9.01
CA ASP A 146 -1.76 -9.80 9.76
C ASP A 146 -2.06 -9.05 11.07
N PRO A 147 -2.57 -9.76 12.09
CA PRO A 147 -3.00 -9.16 13.34
C PRO A 147 -1.84 -8.69 14.25
N ASN A 148 -0.61 -9.00 13.89
CA ASN A 148 0.56 -8.62 14.69
C ASN A 148 1.18 -7.28 14.25
N ASN A 149 0.66 -6.64 13.19
CA ASN A 149 1.21 -5.38 12.71
C ASN A 149 0.57 -4.18 13.42
N PRO A 150 1.32 -3.48 14.28
CA PRO A 150 0.78 -2.38 15.08
C PRO A 150 0.33 -1.18 14.24
N ASN A 151 0.90 -0.96 13.05
CA ASN A 151 0.51 0.14 12.17
C ASN A 151 -0.95 0.07 11.74
N TYR A 152 -1.50 -1.14 11.60
CA TYR A 152 -2.89 -1.31 11.18
C TYR A 152 -3.86 -0.90 12.27
N TYR A 153 -3.55 -1.22 13.54
CA TYR A 153 -4.35 -0.78 14.69
C TYR A 153 -4.25 0.73 14.90
N ALA A 154 -3.06 1.31 14.76
CA ALA A 154 -2.87 2.76 14.85
C ALA A 154 -3.66 3.51 13.76
N ALA A 155 -3.67 3.01 12.54
CA ALA A 155 -4.46 3.60 11.46
C ALA A 155 -5.97 3.50 11.71
N LEU A 156 -6.46 2.34 12.17
CA LEU A 156 -7.87 2.18 12.52
C LEU A 156 -8.26 3.04 13.70
N SER A 157 -7.39 3.16 14.70
CA SER A 157 -7.56 4.06 15.84
C SER A 157 -7.69 5.51 15.39
N SER A 158 -6.80 5.98 14.53
CA SER A 158 -6.85 7.34 13.98
C SER A 158 -8.16 7.58 13.22
N LEU A 159 -8.56 6.64 12.37
CA LEU A 159 -9.80 6.71 11.61
C LEU A 159 -11.03 6.81 12.54
N ARG A 160 -11.15 5.90 13.50
CA ARG A 160 -12.27 5.81 14.44
C ARG A 160 -12.31 7.02 15.39
N GLY A 161 -11.18 7.36 16.00
CA GLY A 161 -11.09 8.43 16.97
C GLY A 161 -11.19 9.83 16.35
N ILE A 162 -10.40 10.09 15.31
CA ILE A 162 -10.23 11.46 14.80
C ILE A 162 -11.27 11.81 13.74
N GLN A 163 -11.69 10.85 12.93
CA GLN A 163 -12.61 11.11 11.82
C GLN A 163 -14.07 10.71 12.11
N GLN A 164 -14.29 9.76 13.02
CA GLN A 164 -15.62 9.24 13.36
C GLN A 164 -16.08 9.51 14.80
N ASN A 165 -15.22 10.07 15.63
CA ASN A 165 -15.49 10.39 17.05
C ASN A 165 -15.77 9.17 17.95
N TYR A 166 -15.33 7.97 17.59
CA TYR A 166 -15.43 6.75 18.41
C TYR A 166 -14.20 6.62 19.33
N TYR A 167 -14.05 7.57 20.28
CA TYR A 167 -12.83 7.76 21.04
C TYR A 167 -12.47 6.60 21.96
N GLU A 168 -13.45 5.97 22.63
CA GLU A 168 -13.19 4.82 23.52
C GLU A 168 -12.67 3.61 22.74
N GLU A 169 -13.29 3.30 21.61
CA GLU A 169 -12.83 2.23 20.75
C GLU A 169 -11.42 2.53 20.18
N ALA A 170 -11.21 3.76 19.77
CA ALA A 170 -9.92 4.22 19.26
C ALA A 170 -8.82 4.11 20.33
N LEU A 171 -9.13 4.40 21.60
CA LEU A 171 -8.21 4.23 22.71
C LEU A 171 -7.79 2.77 22.87
N GLY A 172 -8.73 1.83 22.79
CA GLY A 172 -8.41 0.41 22.83
C GLY A 172 -7.49 -0.04 21.69
N LEU A 173 -7.71 0.50 20.47
CA LEU A 173 -6.90 0.18 19.30
C LEU A 173 -5.49 0.75 19.38
N ILE A 174 -5.32 2.01 19.82
CA ILE A 174 -3.99 2.61 19.91
C ILE A 174 -3.15 1.97 21.01
N ASN A 175 -3.76 1.53 22.10
CA ASN A 175 -3.07 0.80 23.14
C ASN A 175 -2.46 -0.51 22.61
N LYS A 176 -3.16 -1.26 21.76
CA LYS A 176 -2.60 -2.46 21.09
C LYS A 176 -1.36 -2.13 20.26
N SER A 177 -1.32 -0.98 19.60
CA SER A 177 -0.15 -0.54 18.85
C SER A 177 1.02 -0.23 19.79
N LEU A 178 0.75 0.44 20.91
CA LEU A 178 1.73 0.83 21.91
C LEU A 178 2.24 -0.34 22.75
N GLU A 179 1.48 -1.45 22.89
CA GLU A 179 1.97 -2.69 23.48
C GLU A 179 3.17 -3.25 22.67
N THR A 180 3.13 -3.11 21.35
CA THR A 180 4.21 -3.59 20.47
C THR A 180 5.37 -2.60 20.37
N ASP A 181 5.08 -1.31 20.25
CA ASP A 181 6.08 -0.24 20.15
C ASP A 181 5.70 0.95 21.05
N PRO A 182 6.04 0.87 22.36
CA PRO A 182 5.61 1.86 23.36
C PRO A 182 6.24 3.23 23.18
N ASN A 183 7.27 3.36 22.36
CA ASN A 183 8.02 4.59 22.14
C ASN A 183 7.81 5.18 20.74
N ASN A 184 6.87 4.66 19.99
CA ASN A 184 6.53 5.18 18.67
C ASN A 184 5.88 6.56 18.80
N ILE A 185 6.55 7.56 18.24
CA ILE A 185 6.11 8.96 18.35
C ILE A 185 4.76 9.18 17.66
N ASP A 186 4.51 8.55 16.52
CA ASP A 186 3.25 8.69 15.79
C ASP A 186 2.08 8.11 16.58
N TYR A 187 2.28 6.94 17.22
CA TYR A 187 1.26 6.32 18.07
C TYR A 187 0.98 7.17 19.31
N LEU A 188 2.02 7.76 19.91
CA LEU A 188 1.85 8.65 21.05
C LEU A 188 1.09 9.93 20.67
N PHE A 189 1.28 10.47 19.46
CA PHE A 189 0.47 11.58 18.97
C PHE A 189 -1.01 11.20 18.82
N ILE A 190 -1.30 10.02 18.31
CA ILE A 190 -2.67 9.52 18.19
C ILE A 190 -3.28 9.34 19.57
N LEU A 191 -2.56 8.70 20.51
CA LEU A 191 -3.00 8.53 21.91
C LEU A 191 -3.32 9.88 22.55
N ALA A 192 -2.40 10.84 22.47
CA ALA A 192 -2.57 12.15 23.07
C ALA A 192 -3.82 12.88 22.56
N ARG A 193 -4.09 12.82 21.27
CA ARG A 193 -5.29 13.43 20.65
C ARG A 193 -6.57 12.74 21.11
N ILE A 194 -6.58 11.41 21.21
CA ILE A 194 -7.74 10.63 21.67
C ILE A 194 -8.01 10.96 23.15
N GLN A 195 -6.98 10.93 24.00
CA GLN A 195 -7.12 11.28 25.42
C GLN A 195 -7.68 12.69 25.62
N TYR A 196 -7.20 13.66 24.84
CA TYR A 196 -7.74 15.00 24.85
C TYR A 196 -9.23 15.04 24.47
N SER A 197 -9.63 14.32 23.42
CA SER A 197 -11.03 14.25 22.97
C SER A 197 -11.95 13.56 23.97
N LEU A 198 -11.42 12.67 24.82
CA LEU A 198 -12.11 12.05 25.96
C LEU A 198 -12.22 12.96 27.19
N GLY A 199 -11.62 14.15 27.15
CA GLY A 199 -11.54 15.05 28.31
C GLY A 199 -10.42 14.72 29.29
N ASN A 200 -9.57 13.73 28.98
CA ASN A 200 -8.47 13.29 29.81
C ASN A 200 -7.23 14.14 29.57
N GLY A 201 -7.31 15.44 29.90
CA GLY A 201 -6.26 16.42 29.61
C GLY A 201 -4.91 16.09 30.24
N LYS A 202 -4.89 15.49 31.44
CA LYS A 202 -3.64 15.09 32.12
C LYS A 202 -2.93 13.97 31.36
N GLU A 203 -3.63 12.93 30.99
CA GLU A 203 -3.13 11.78 30.23
C GLU A 203 -2.65 12.21 28.82
N SER A 204 -3.35 13.15 28.21
CA SER A 204 -2.92 13.76 26.94
C SER A 204 -1.58 14.49 27.10
N ILE A 205 -1.44 15.30 28.15
CA ILE A 205 -0.18 16.02 28.45
C ILE A 205 0.96 15.02 28.72
N GLU A 206 0.71 13.93 29.44
CA GLU A 206 1.72 12.87 29.68
C GLU A 206 2.20 12.23 28.38
N ALA A 207 1.29 11.90 27.48
CA ALA A 207 1.66 11.37 26.16
C ALA A 207 2.51 12.37 25.35
N TYR A 208 2.15 13.66 25.33
CA TYR A 208 2.96 14.69 24.67
C TYR A 208 4.31 14.90 25.35
N ARG A 209 4.42 14.86 26.68
CA ARG A 209 5.71 14.93 27.40
C ARG A 209 6.62 13.77 27.02
N LYS A 210 6.06 12.55 26.87
CA LYS A 210 6.81 11.41 26.39
C LYS A 210 7.35 11.64 24.98
N ILE A 211 6.56 12.23 24.07
CA ILE A 211 7.02 12.64 22.74
C ILE A 211 8.20 13.63 22.84
N VAL A 212 8.09 14.67 23.69
CA VAL A 212 9.17 15.66 23.88
C VAL A 212 10.46 14.98 24.32
N SER A 213 10.39 13.98 25.19
CA SER A 213 11.57 13.24 25.67
C SER A 213 12.20 12.32 24.62
N LEU A 214 11.41 11.75 23.72
CA LEU A 214 11.85 10.77 22.72
C LEU A 214 12.29 11.43 21.41
N ALA A 215 11.64 12.52 21.00
CA ALA A 215 11.88 13.15 19.71
C ALA A 215 13.31 13.71 19.61
N LYS A 216 13.97 13.43 18.49
CA LYS A 216 15.27 14.03 18.16
C LYS A 216 15.12 15.33 17.40
N GLU A 217 14.07 15.47 16.62
CA GLU A 217 13.80 16.63 15.78
C GLU A 217 13.12 17.76 16.56
N ASN A 218 13.65 18.97 16.44
CA ASN A 218 13.13 20.14 17.17
C ASN A 218 11.69 20.51 16.78
N ASN A 219 11.31 20.33 15.51
CA ASN A 219 9.95 20.57 15.03
C ASN A 219 8.92 19.67 15.73
N ILE A 220 9.25 18.37 15.92
CA ILE A 220 8.39 17.41 16.63
C ILE A 220 8.23 17.82 18.10
N LYS A 221 9.36 18.15 18.78
CA LYS A 221 9.34 18.65 20.16
C LYS A 221 8.47 19.89 20.30
N GLN A 222 8.66 20.86 19.41
CA GLN A 222 7.91 22.11 19.44
C GLN A 222 6.42 21.89 19.22
N THR A 223 6.04 20.99 18.30
CA THR A 223 4.64 20.61 18.09
C THR A 223 4.03 20.03 19.35
N ALA A 224 4.71 19.10 20.02
CA ALA A 224 4.22 18.49 21.26
C ALA A 224 4.10 19.55 22.40
N LEU A 225 5.10 20.44 22.56
CA LEU A 225 5.06 21.52 23.55
C LEU A 225 3.91 22.50 23.30
N ASN A 226 3.65 22.87 22.06
CA ASN A 226 2.54 23.75 21.69
C ASN A 226 1.19 23.10 22.07
N ASN A 227 1.02 21.81 21.82
CA ASN A 227 -0.20 21.07 22.21
C ASN A 227 -0.35 21.03 23.75
N ILE A 228 0.73 20.78 24.49
CA ILE A 228 0.70 20.81 25.97
C ILE A 228 0.21 22.20 26.46
N ASN A 229 0.80 23.28 25.94
CA ASN A 229 0.43 24.65 26.36
C ASN A 229 -1.03 24.96 26.02
N GLN A 230 -1.51 24.51 24.85
CA GLN A 230 -2.91 24.70 24.48
C GLN A 230 -3.85 23.99 25.45
N ILE A 231 -3.55 22.73 25.84
CA ILE A 231 -4.36 21.97 26.79
C ILE A 231 -4.37 22.64 28.16
N ILE A 232 -3.21 23.07 28.69
CA ILE A 232 -3.10 23.77 29.98
C ILE A 232 -3.94 25.04 29.99
N ASN A 233 -3.90 25.83 28.92
CA ASN A 233 -4.67 27.07 28.81
C ASN A 233 -6.19 26.86 28.79
N GLN A 234 -6.64 25.68 28.39
CA GLN A 234 -8.06 25.32 28.35
C GLN A 234 -8.55 24.65 29.65
N MET A 235 -7.63 24.17 30.49
CA MET A 235 -7.94 23.59 31.79
C MET A 235 -8.01 24.63 32.92
N ASN A 236 -7.47 25.83 32.69
CA ASN A 236 -7.50 27.00 33.59
C ASN A 236 -8.70 27.92 33.28
#